data_4d0cc348c37ae38c02b9c56587d68ee8
#
_entry.id   4d0cc348c37ae38c02b9c56587d68ee8
#
_cell.length_a   1.000
_cell.length_b   1.000
_cell.length_c   1.000
_cell.angle_alpha   90.00
_cell.angle_beta   90.00
_cell.angle_gamma   90.00
#
_symmetry.space_group_name_H-M   'P 1'
#
loop_
_entity.id
_entity.type
_entity.pdbx_description
1 polymer ?
#
loop_
_entity_poly.entity_id
_entity_poly.type
_entity_poly.pdbx_seq_one_letter_code
_entity_poly.pdbx_strand_id
1 'polypeptide(L)' 'MVSHYFSHLSVAALIMDSGTLRVGDTIHVKGHTTDFVQKVDSLQVDHAPVSEVHAGQDFGMKVTELARENDVVYKVPR' A
#
# COMPACT_ATOMS: atom_id res chain seq x y z
N MET A 1 -5.87 3.40 2.93
CA MET A 1 -6.24 2.51 4.04
C MET A 1 -6.06 1.05 3.63
N VAL A 2 -5.52 0.25 4.51
CA VAL A 2 -5.39 -1.19 4.29
C VAL A 2 -6.74 -1.84 4.46
N SER A 3 -7.25 -2.51 3.42
CA SER A 3 -8.52 -3.22 3.47
C SER A 3 -8.35 -4.70 3.84
N HIS A 4 -7.20 -5.28 3.52
CA HIS A 4 -6.90 -6.66 3.88
C HIS A 4 -5.39 -6.89 3.80
N TYR A 5 -4.89 -7.84 4.58
CA TYR A 5 -3.48 -8.25 4.54
C TYR A 5 -3.38 -9.76 4.31
N PHE A 6 -2.65 -10.14 3.26
CA PHE A 6 -2.42 -11.54 2.89
C PHE A 6 -1.05 -11.97 3.43
N SER A 7 -1.04 -12.58 4.61
CA SER A 7 0.20 -12.85 5.34
C SER A 7 1.16 -13.78 4.60
N HIS A 8 0.66 -14.79 3.88
CA HIS A 8 1.57 -15.69 3.17
C HIS A 8 2.16 -15.08 1.90
N LEU A 9 1.60 -14.01 1.42
CA LEU A 9 2.09 -13.32 0.22
C LEU A 9 2.87 -12.07 0.57
N SER A 10 2.76 -11.61 1.81
CA SER A 10 3.28 -10.31 2.25
C SER A 10 2.72 -9.17 1.38
N VAL A 11 1.44 -9.26 1.06
CA VAL A 11 0.75 -8.29 0.20
C VAL A 11 -0.39 -7.67 0.98
N ALA A 12 -0.48 -6.35 0.93
CA ALA A 12 -1.61 -5.60 1.47
C ALA A 12 -2.52 -5.16 0.33
N ALA A 13 -3.82 -5.34 0.52
CA ALA A 13 -4.83 -4.75 -0.35
C ALA A 13 -5.16 -3.37 0.22
N LEU A 14 -5.15 -2.36 -0.62
CA LEU A 14 -5.21 -0.96 -0.22
C LEU A 14 -6.19 -0.18 -1.07
N ILE A 15 -6.73 0.87 -0.49
CA ILE A 15 -7.52 1.86 -1.21
C ILE A 15 -6.91 3.23 -0.89
N MET A 16 -6.64 4.03 -1.91
CA MET A 16 -6.19 5.40 -1.69
C MET A 16 -7.38 6.34 -1.63
N ASP A 17 -7.36 7.25 -0.65
CA ASP A 17 -8.39 8.26 -0.49
C ASP A 17 -8.19 9.42 -1.46
N SER A 18 -6.95 9.74 -1.79
CA SER A 18 -6.63 10.85 -2.68
C SER A 18 -5.27 10.66 -3.32
N GLY A 19 -5.06 11.35 -4.43
CA GLY A 19 -3.75 11.40 -5.09
C GLY A 19 -3.44 10.20 -5.94
N THR A 20 -2.17 10.06 -6.26
CA THR A 20 -1.62 9.01 -7.11
C THR A 20 -0.42 8.40 -6.41
N LEU A 21 -0.29 7.07 -6.46
CA LEU A 21 0.85 6.34 -5.93
C LEU A 21 1.54 5.62 -7.09
N ARG A 22 2.86 5.69 -7.12
CA ARG A 22 3.68 5.09 -8.19
C ARG A 22 4.75 4.18 -7.61
N VAL A 23 5.15 3.19 -8.39
CA VAL A 23 6.35 2.39 -8.07
C VAL A 23 7.54 3.34 -7.94
N GLY A 24 8.30 3.20 -6.87
CA GLY A 24 9.42 4.09 -6.53
C GLY A 24 9.08 5.17 -5.51
N ASP A 25 7.80 5.42 -5.25
CA ASP A 25 7.40 6.33 -4.18
C ASP A 25 7.71 5.70 -2.82
N THR A 26 7.79 6.54 -1.80
CA THR A 26 7.95 6.10 -0.42
C THR A 26 6.62 6.28 0.31
N ILE A 27 6.23 5.30 1.09
CA ILE A 27 5.01 5.35 1.88
C ILE A 27 5.30 5.08 3.35
N HIS A 28 4.40 5.59 4.20
CA HIS A 28 4.40 5.32 5.62
C HIS A 28 3.08 4.64 5.97
N VAL A 29 3.16 3.42 6.50
CA VAL A 29 1.99 2.68 6.96
C VAL A 29 1.91 2.83 8.46
N LYS A 30 0.80 3.35 8.96
CA LYS A 30 0.64 3.62 10.38
C LYS A 30 -0.74 3.21 10.87
N GLY A 31 -0.78 2.51 11.98
CA GLY A 31 -1.99 2.08 12.64
C GLY A 31 -1.76 1.97 14.13
N HIS A 32 -2.67 1.33 14.83
CA HIS A 32 -2.59 1.19 16.29
C HIS A 32 -1.29 0.51 16.74
N THR A 33 -0.91 -0.56 16.05
CA THR A 33 0.31 -1.31 16.35
C THR A 33 1.27 -1.39 15.16
N THR A 34 0.96 -0.68 14.07
CA THR A 34 1.73 -0.69 12.83
C THR A 34 2.40 0.66 12.63
N ASP A 35 3.69 0.65 12.34
CA ASP A 35 4.40 1.89 12.02
C ASP A 35 5.68 1.52 11.25
N PHE A 36 5.64 1.65 9.93
CA PHE A 36 6.83 1.43 9.10
C PHE A 36 6.79 2.25 7.82
N VAL A 37 7.97 2.50 7.29
CA VAL A 37 8.17 3.23 6.05
C VAL A 37 8.84 2.31 5.05
N GLN A 38 8.37 2.31 3.81
CA GLN A 38 9.00 1.54 2.76
C GLN A 38 8.86 2.23 1.40
N LYS A 39 9.73 1.82 0.48
CA LYS A 39 9.61 2.18 -0.92
C LYS A 39 8.64 1.23 -1.60
N VAL A 40 7.82 1.75 -2.51
CA VAL A 40 6.88 0.94 -3.28
C VAL A 40 7.65 0.20 -4.37
N ASP A 41 7.76 -1.12 -4.24
CA ASP A 41 8.46 -1.96 -5.21
C ASP A 41 7.52 -2.51 -6.28
N SER A 42 6.25 -2.72 -5.94
CA SER A 42 5.29 -3.29 -6.89
C SER A 42 3.87 -2.85 -6.55
N LEU A 43 3.06 -2.71 -7.59
CA LEU A 43 1.64 -2.41 -7.48
C LEU A 43 0.89 -3.35 -8.42
N GLN A 44 -0.31 -3.79 -8.01
CA GLN A 44 -1.16 -4.67 -8.80
C GLN A 44 -2.61 -4.19 -8.74
N VAL A 45 -3.27 -4.26 -9.89
CA VAL A 45 -4.72 -4.05 -9.99
C VAL A 45 -5.29 -5.27 -10.71
N ASP A 46 -6.27 -5.94 -10.09
CA ASP A 46 -6.84 -7.18 -10.61
C ASP A 46 -5.78 -8.24 -10.94
N HIS A 47 -4.79 -8.39 -10.06
CA HIS A 47 -3.66 -9.31 -10.19
C HIS A 47 -2.70 -8.99 -11.35
N ALA A 48 -2.87 -7.85 -12.01
CA ALA A 48 -1.97 -7.42 -13.07
C ALA A 48 -1.02 -6.33 -12.55
N PRO A 49 0.28 -6.42 -12.84
CA PRO A 49 1.21 -5.38 -12.40
C PRO A 49 0.94 -4.06 -13.11
N VAL A 50 1.00 -2.98 -12.34
CA VAL A 50 0.82 -1.62 -12.86
C VAL A 50 1.92 -0.73 -12.29
N SER A 51 2.20 0.39 -12.95
CA SER A 51 3.22 1.33 -12.50
C SER A 51 2.66 2.42 -11.60
N GLU A 52 1.36 2.65 -11.63
CA GLU A 52 0.72 3.66 -10.79
C GLU A 52 -0.74 3.31 -10.51
N VAL A 53 -1.25 3.84 -9.41
CA VAL A 53 -2.66 3.71 -9.01
C VAL A 53 -3.18 5.09 -8.58
N HIS A 54 -4.49 5.27 -8.69
CA HIS A 54 -5.16 6.54 -8.40
C HIS A 54 -6.19 6.38 -7.29
N ALA A 55 -6.63 7.49 -6.75
CA ALA A 55 -7.66 7.52 -5.72
C ALA A 55 -8.90 6.74 -6.14
N GLY A 56 -9.46 5.99 -5.22
CA GLY A 56 -10.65 5.17 -5.45
C GLY A 56 -10.40 3.80 -6.04
N GLN A 57 -9.17 3.50 -6.46
CA GLN A 57 -8.83 2.16 -6.95
C GLN A 57 -8.46 1.23 -5.81
N ASP A 58 -8.93 -0.02 -5.89
CA ASP A 58 -8.40 -1.10 -5.06
C ASP A 58 -7.11 -1.61 -5.70
N PHE A 59 -6.07 -1.76 -4.92
CA PHE A 59 -4.81 -2.29 -5.44
C PHE A 59 -4.09 -3.13 -4.40
N GLY A 60 -3.19 -3.98 -4.88
CA GLY A 60 -2.31 -4.77 -4.03
C GLY A 60 -0.89 -4.22 -4.07
N MET A 61 -0.21 -4.30 -2.92
CA MET A 61 1.17 -3.85 -2.80
C MET A 61 1.94 -4.80 -1.89
N LYS A 62 3.11 -5.22 -2.33
CA LYS A 62 3.98 -6.00 -1.47
C LYS A 62 4.54 -5.12 -0.36
N VAL A 63 4.46 -5.60 0.87
CA VAL A 63 4.94 -4.87 2.04
C VAL A 63 6.07 -5.63 2.72
N THR A 64 6.97 -4.89 3.34
CA THR A 64 8.16 -5.45 4.01
C THR A 64 7.87 -5.87 5.43
N GLU A 65 6.79 -5.37 6.03
CA GLU A 65 6.39 -5.68 7.39
C GLU A 65 4.90 -5.95 7.45
N LEU A 66 4.44 -6.48 8.57
CA LEU A 66 3.04 -6.79 8.80
C LEU A 66 2.21 -5.51 8.76
N ALA A 67 1.17 -5.52 7.95
CA ALA A 67 0.14 -4.48 7.94
C ALA A 67 -1.16 -5.06 8.47
N ARG A 68 -2.03 -4.22 9.01
CA ARG A 68 -3.33 -4.66 9.55
C ARG A 68 -4.46 -3.90 8.87
N GLU A 69 -5.63 -4.51 8.84
CA GLU A 69 -6.83 -3.85 8.34
C GLU A 69 -7.05 -2.53 9.09
N ASN A 70 -7.49 -1.53 8.35
CA ASN A 70 -7.72 -0.16 8.81
C ASN A 70 -6.45 0.66 9.07
N ASP A 71 -5.25 0.11 8.86
CA ASP A 71 -4.04 0.91 8.90
C ASP A 71 -4.10 1.97 7.80
N VAL A 72 -3.54 3.14 8.09
CA VAL A 72 -3.52 4.26 7.17
C VAL A 72 -2.20 4.29 6.42
N VAL A 73 -2.26 4.58 5.13
CA VAL A 73 -1.07 4.67 4.27
C VAL A 73 -0.91 6.11 3.81
N TYR A 74 0.24 6.68 4.11
CA TYR A 74 0.59 8.04 3.72
C TYR A 74 1.70 8.01 2.68
N LYS A 75 1.58 8.84 1.66
CA LYS A 75 2.69 9.06 0.74
C LYS A 75 3.67 10.03 1.39
N VAL A 76 4.93 9.62 1.49
CA VAL A 76 5.98 10.45 2.08
C VAL A 76 6.52 11.37 1.00
N PRO A 77 6.46 12.68 1.17
CA PRO A 77 7.05 13.60 0.20
C PRO A 77 8.58 13.48 0.22
N ARG A 78 9.15 13.69 -0.94
CA ARG A 78 10.61 13.66 -1.10
C ARG A 78 11.24 14.98 -0.66
#